data_6e67652f641df129784fc9d52eb37b12
#
_entry.id   6e67652f641df129784fc9d52eb37b12
#
_cell.length_a   1.000
_cell.length_b   1.000
_cell.length_c   1.000
_cell.angle_alpha   90.00
_cell.angle_beta   90.00
_cell.angle_gamma   90.00
#
_symmetry.space_group_name_H-M   'P 1'
#
loop_
_entity.id
_entity.type
_entity.pdbx_description
1 polymer ?
#
loop_
_entity_poly.entity_id
_entity_poly.type
_entity_poly.pdbx_seq_one_letter_code
_entity_poly.pdbx_strand_id
1 'polypeptide(L)'
;YSEFSNALSNPVLLGVISMSPLSGNVIMEMASNLGFAIVDRLLGGVGQALDKERDFSEIELSILERIFSICVNLFHEPWENVVSISPRLERIETNSQFAQIISPSETIAIVTLNIKIGEVEGLMNICLPFDTLEPVIDKLNTKYWFSTMKEKDEHSYEDTIETAISRAMIPIKAVLGNSTINVSDFANLQVGDIIKINRKVDEELEVFVGNIRKFKALPGYSDDKYAVRVTEVIREESE
;
A
#
# COMPACT_ATOMS: atom_id res chain seq x y z
N TYR A 1 14.97 -3.80 -24.04
CA TYR A 1 16.34 -3.92 -23.57
C TYR A 1 17.36 -3.61 -24.67
N SER A 2 17.12 -4.00 -25.92
CA SER A 2 18.06 -3.79 -27.04
C SER A 2 18.45 -2.33 -27.24
N GLU A 3 17.53 -1.38 -27.09
CA GLU A 3 17.84 0.04 -27.22
C GLU A 3 18.80 0.52 -26.14
N PHE A 4 18.60 0.08 -24.90
CA PHE A 4 19.49 0.39 -23.78
C PHE A 4 20.89 -0.20 -24.03
N SER A 5 20.99 -1.49 -24.38
CA SER A 5 22.26 -2.16 -24.64
C SER A 5 23.06 -1.54 -25.79
N ASN A 6 22.36 -1.09 -26.84
CA ASN A 6 23.00 -0.41 -27.98
C ASN A 6 23.45 1.01 -27.67
N ALA A 7 22.88 1.65 -26.64
CA ALA A 7 23.29 3.00 -26.21
C ALA A 7 24.54 3.00 -25.33
N LEU A 8 24.95 1.83 -24.82
CA LEU A 8 26.12 1.70 -23.95
C LEU A 8 27.42 1.88 -24.76
N SER A 9 28.28 2.76 -24.30
CA SER A 9 29.64 2.97 -24.85
C SER A 9 30.64 2.12 -24.06
N ASN A 10 31.66 1.56 -24.78
CA ASN A 10 32.78 0.90 -24.11
C ASN A 10 33.88 1.91 -23.78
N PRO A 11 34.57 1.78 -22.63
CA PRO A 11 34.31 0.82 -21.56
C PRO A 11 33.02 1.13 -20.78
N VAL A 12 32.26 0.10 -20.46
CA VAL A 12 31.04 0.17 -19.64
C VAL A 12 31.30 -0.44 -18.26
N LEU A 13 30.54 -0.03 -17.25
CA LEU A 13 30.62 -0.63 -15.93
C LEU A 13 29.24 -1.11 -15.54
N LEU A 14 28.99 -2.42 -15.67
CA LEU A 14 27.71 -3.07 -15.45
C LEU A 14 27.79 -4.03 -14.28
N GLY A 15 26.99 -3.84 -13.25
CA GLY A 15 26.75 -4.81 -12.18
C GLY A 15 25.53 -5.65 -12.49
N VAL A 16 25.69 -6.98 -12.48
CA VAL A 16 24.62 -7.96 -12.60
C VAL A 16 24.17 -8.34 -11.21
N ILE A 17 22.89 -8.18 -10.92
CA ILE A 17 22.31 -8.27 -9.58
C ILE A 17 21.19 -9.29 -9.58
N SER A 18 21.25 -10.28 -8.69
CA SER A 18 20.11 -11.15 -8.36
C SER A 18 19.31 -10.55 -7.22
N MET A 19 17.96 -10.68 -7.26
CA MET A 19 17.07 -10.13 -6.27
C MET A 19 16.14 -11.20 -5.70
N SER A 20 16.72 -12.29 -5.16
CA SER A 20 15.93 -13.39 -4.58
C SER A 20 14.91 -12.86 -3.53
N PRO A 21 13.62 -13.33 -3.55
CA PRO A 21 13.07 -14.48 -4.30
C PRO A 21 12.57 -14.13 -5.72
N LEU A 22 12.74 -12.90 -6.18
CA LEU A 22 12.40 -12.53 -7.56
C LEU A 22 13.32 -13.27 -8.54
N SER A 23 12.74 -13.77 -9.63
CA SER A 23 13.49 -14.43 -10.70
C SER A 23 14.05 -13.41 -11.69
N GLY A 24 15.18 -13.75 -12.33
CA GLY A 24 15.85 -12.88 -13.27
C GLY A 24 16.90 -11.97 -12.62
N ASN A 25 17.59 -11.20 -13.46
CA ASN A 25 18.68 -10.33 -13.06
C ASN A 25 18.36 -8.86 -13.35
N VAL A 26 18.68 -8.02 -12.41
CA VAL A 26 18.66 -6.55 -12.55
C VAL A 26 20.05 -6.09 -12.96
N ILE A 27 20.15 -5.08 -13.81
CA ILE A 27 21.43 -4.50 -14.21
C ILE A 27 21.55 -3.10 -13.62
N MET A 28 22.69 -2.84 -12.99
CA MET A 28 23.09 -1.51 -12.55
C MET A 28 24.27 -1.05 -13.41
N GLU A 29 24.03 -0.06 -14.24
CA GLU A 29 25.07 0.57 -15.06
C GLU A 29 25.56 1.84 -14.39
N MET A 30 26.86 2.04 -14.39
CA MET A 30 27.48 3.26 -13.87
C MET A 30 28.40 3.84 -14.96
N ALA A 31 28.28 5.12 -15.20
CA ALA A 31 29.16 5.81 -16.15
C ALA A 31 30.63 5.65 -15.73
N SER A 32 31.52 5.34 -16.70
CA SER A 32 32.93 5.02 -16.45
C SER A 32 33.67 6.15 -15.75
N ASN A 33 33.37 7.41 -16.06
CA ASN A 33 33.96 8.58 -15.40
C ASN A 33 33.66 8.61 -13.89
N LEU A 34 32.47 8.20 -13.46
CA LEU A 34 32.13 8.04 -12.04
C LEU A 34 32.94 6.92 -11.40
N GLY A 35 33.08 5.78 -12.11
CA GLY A 35 33.88 4.65 -11.64
C GLY A 35 35.33 5.08 -11.33
N PHE A 36 35.98 5.79 -12.25
CA PHE A 36 37.30 6.33 -12.02
C PHE A 36 37.38 7.36 -10.92
N ALA A 37 36.46 8.28 -10.84
CA ALA A 37 36.39 9.26 -9.74
C ALA A 37 36.22 8.60 -8.36
N ILE A 38 35.42 7.53 -8.27
CA ILE A 38 35.25 6.73 -7.05
C ILE A 38 36.57 6.08 -6.64
N VAL A 39 37.24 5.43 -7.59
CA VAL A 39 38.55 4.76 -7.34
C VAL A 39 39.58 5.79 -6.87
N ASP A 40 39.71 6.91 -7.59
CA ASP A 40 40.61 7.99 -7.19
C ASP A 40 40.35 8.47 -5.78
N ARG A 41 39.10 8.72 -5.45
CA ARG A 41 38.68 9.18 -4.12
C ARG A 41 39.02 8.17 -3.01
N LEU A 42 38.78 6.88 -3.26
CA LEU A 42 39.07 5.83 -2.30
C LEU A 42 40.57 5.61 -2.08
N LEU A 43 41.39 5.91 -3.09
CA LEU A 43 42.84 5.86 -3.00
C LEU A 43 43.46 7.15 -2.43
N GLY A 44 42.63 8.12 -2.02
CA GLY A 44 43.06 9.36 -1.35
C GLY A 44 43.22 10.56 -2.28
N GLY A 45 42.74 10.45 -3.53
CA GLY A 45 42.69 11.56 -4.50
C GLY A 45 41.48 12.48 -4.25
N VAL A 46 41.33 13.46 -5.13
CA VAL A 46 40.25 14.48 -5.04
C VAL A 46 38.97 14.06 -5.77
N GLY A 47 38.98 12.91 -6.44
CA GLY A 47 37.85 12.38 -7.20
C GLY A 47 37.80 13.00 -8.61
N GLN A 48 38.87 12.89 -9.37
CA GLN A 48 38.94 13.35 -10.76
C GLN A 48 38.63 12.22 -11.74
N ALA A 49 37.98 12.56 -12.83
CA ALA A 49 37.84 11.68 -13.96
C ALA A 49 39.18 11.58 -14.71
N LEU A 50 39.36 10.53 -15.47
CA LEU A 50 40.56 10.40 -16.35
C LEU A 50 40.42 11.32 -17.56
N ASP A 51 41.53 11.91 -17.97
CA ASP A 51 41.61 12.71 -19.20
C ASP A 51 41.40 11.89 -20.48
N LYS A 52 41.64 10.59 -20.41
CA LYS A 52 41.44 9.65 -21.53
C LYS A 52 40.70 8.42 -21.05
N GLU A 53 39.70 8.02 -21.81
CA GLU A 53 38.98 6.77 -21.59
C GLU A 53 39.94 5.58 -21.78
N ARG A 54 39.93 4.66 -20.85
CA ARG A 54 40.66 3.37 -20.91
C ARG A 54 39.85 2.31 -20.16
N ASP A 55 40.22 1.06 -20.36
CA ASP A 55 39.67 -0.04 -19.59
C ASP A 55 40.09 0.05 -18.12
N PHE A 56 39.23 -0.46 -17.23
CA PHE A 56 39.56 -0.62 -15.82
C PHE A 56 40.57 -1.73 -15.61
N SER A 57 41.53 -1.51 -14.75
CA SER A 57 42.45 -2.54 -14.27
C SER A 57 41.77 -3.50 -13.29
N GLU A 58 42.33 -4.70 -13.10
CA GLU A 58 41.81 -5.69 -12.16
C GLU A 58 41.70 -5.15 -10.71
N ILE A 59 42.64 -4.30 -10.30
CA ILE A 59 42.65 -3.67 -8.98
C ILE A 59 41.47 -2.67 -8.87
N GLU A 60 41.25 -1.85 -9.89
CA GLU A 60 40.16 -0.90 -9.95
C GLU A 60 38.79 -1.61 -9.93
N LEU A 61 38.68 -2.72 -10.69
CA LEU A 61 37.48 -3.55 -10.70
C LEU A 61 37.19 -4.16 -9.33
N SER A 62 38.20 -4.65 -8.62
CA SER A 62 38.03 -5.18 -7.26
C SER A 62 37.53 -4.13 -6.27
N ILE A 63 37.98 -2.88 -6.41
CA ILE A 63 37.49 -1.75 -5.60
C ILE A 63 36.03 -1.43 -5.95
N LEU A 64 35.73 -1.39 -7.26
CA LEU A 64 34.41 -1.09 -7.77
C LEU A 64 33.39 -2.19 -7.39
N GLU A 65 33.80 -3.47 -7.42
CA GLU A 65 32.96 -4.60 -6.98
C GLU A 65 32.48 -4.42 -5.53
N ARG A 66 33.36 -3.95 -4.66
CA ARG A 66 33.00 -3.64 -3.28
C ARG A 66 31.98 -2.49 -3.21
N ILE A 67 32.15 -1.44 -4.04
CA ILE A 67 31.21 -0.32 -4.08
C ILE A 67 29.85 -0.76 -4.61
N PHE A 68 29.83 -1.53 -5.71
CA PHE A 68 28.60 -2.11 -6.24
C PHE A 68 27.89 -2.98 -5.20
N SER A 69 28.62 -3.81 -4.46
CA SER A 69 28.06 -4.64 -3.39
C SER A 69 27.40 -3.78 -2.28
N ILE A 70 28.02 -2.65 -1.93
CA ILE A 70 27.42 -1.70 -0.96
C ILE A 70 26.12 -1.09 -1.52
N CYS A 71 26.14 -0.62 -2.78
CA CYS A 71 24.97 -0.06 -3.43
C CYS A 71 23.82 -1.08 -3.54
N VAL A 72 24.15 -2.33 -3.91
CA VAL A 72 23.20 -3.43 -4.02
C VAL A 72 22.52 -3.73 -2.69
N ASN A 73 23.28 -3.74 -1.59
CA ASN A 73 22.70 -3.99 -0.26
C ASN A 73 21.70 -2.91 0.17
N LEU A 74 21.83 -1.68 -0.34
CA LEU A 74 20.88 -0.60 -0.06
C LEU A 74 19.51 -0.84 -0.73
N PHE A 75 19.40 -1.75 -1.69
CA PHE A 75 18.09 -2.08 -2.30
C PHE A 75 17.15 -2.80 -1.33
N HIS A 76 17.66 -3.41 -0.28
CA HIS A 76 16.82 -4.13 0.69
C HIS A 76 15.75 -3.23 1.32
N GLU A 77 16.14 -2.08 1.82
CA GLU A 77 15.26 -1.15 2.56
C GLU A 77 14.09 -0.61 1.72
N PRO A 78 14.28 -0.07 0.49
CA PRO A 78 13.18 0.41 -0.34
C PRO A 78 12.18 -0.68 -0.74
N TRP A 79 12.63 -1.93 -0.86
CA TRP A 79 11.80 -3.04 -1.30
C TRP A 79 11.05 -3.76 -0.16
N GLU A 80 11.41 -3.50 1.10
CA GLU A 80 10.84 -4.18 2.27
C GLU A 80 9.30 -4.07 2.33
N ASN A 81 8.75 -2.93 1.89
CA ASN A 81 7.31 -2.71 1.86
C ASN A 81 6.58 -3.40 0.68
N VAL A 82 7.31 -3.89 -0.31
CA VAL A 82 6.77 -4.57 -1.50
C VAL A 82 6.97 -6.07 -1.38
N VAL A 83 8.22 -6.47 -1.21
CA VAL A 83 8.67 -7.85 -1.03
C VAL A 83 10.02 -7.85 -0.34
N SER A 84 10.21 -8.73 0.65
CA SER A 84 11.52 -8.90 1.28
C SER A 84 12.47 -9.56 0.29
N ILE A 85 13.44 -8.79 -0.22
CA ILE A 85 14.46 -9.27 -1.16
C ILE A 85 15.80 -9.47 -0.47
N SER A 86 16.59 -10.36 -1.02
CA SER A 86 18.01 -10.55 -0.66
C SER A 86 18.86 -10.23 -1.88
N PRO A 87 19.16 -8.95 -2.13
CA PRO A 87 19.89 -8.55 -3.32
C PRO A 87 21.35 -8.99 -3.21
N ARG A 88 21.92 -9.44 -4.31
CA ARG A 88 23.32 -9.88 -4.36
C ARG A 88 23.93 -9.49 -5.70
N LEU A 89 25.11 -8.89 -5.65
CA LEU A 89 25.93 -8.69 -6.84
C LEU A 89 26.49 -10.05 -7.29
N GLU A 90 26.21 -10.47 -8.52
CA GLU A 90 26.73 -11.70 -9.09
C GLU A 90 28.11 -11.49 -9.75
N ARG A 91 28.23 -10.44 -10.56
CA ARG A 91 29.46 -10.07 -11.24
C ARG A 91 29.42 -8.65 -11.79
N ILE A 92 30.58 -8.15 -12.19
CA ILE A 92 30.73 -6.91 -12.95
C ILE A 92 31.18 -7.25 -14.37
N GLU A 93 30.60 -6.59 -15.35
CA GLU A 93 30.94 -6.64 -16.75
C GLU A 93 31.44 -5.28 -17.25
N THR A 94 32.51 -5.27 -18.02
CA THR A 94 33.08 -4.03 -18.55
C THR A 94 32.92 -3.88 -20.07
N ASN A 95 32.35 -4.90 -20.72
CA ASN A 95 32.07 -4.92 -22.13
C ASN A 95 30.57 -5.08 -22.38
N SER A 96 29.97 -4.12 -23.10
CA SER A 96 28.56 -4.12 -23.44
C SER A 96 28.10 -5.36 -24.22
N GLN A 97 28.98 -6.01 -24.97
CA GLN A 97 28.66 -7.23 -25.73
C GLN A 97 28.37 -8.44 -24.82
N PHE A 98 28.93 -8.49 -23.61
CA PHE A 98 28.68 -9.53 -22.63
C PHE A 98 27.43 -9.22 -21.75
N ALA A 99 26.82 -8.06 -21.94
CA ALA A 99 25.61 -7.67 -21.25
C ALA A 99 24.34 -8.37 -21.78
N GLN A 100 24.44 -9.42 -22.60
CA GLN A 100 23.29 -10.21 -23.10
C GLN A 100 22.69 -11.13 -22.00
N ILE A 101 22.49 -10.56 -20.83
CA ILE A 101 21.94 -11.25 -19.65
C ILE A 101 20.43 -11.24 -19.70
N ILE A 102 19.86 -10.26 -20.39
CA ILE A 102 18.44 -10.04 -20.58
C ILE A 102 18.11 -10.23 -22.06
N SER A 103 16.95 -10.82 -22.36
CA SER A 103 16.52 -10.97 -23.74
C SER A 103 16.47 -9.61 -24.48
N PRO A 104 16.96 -9.49 -25.70
CA PRO A 104 16.91 -8.24 -26.45
C PRO A 104 15.49 -7.68 -26.64
N SER A 105 14.47 -8.55 -26.65
CA SER A 105 13.06 -8.20 -26.78
C SER A 105 12.38 -7.88 -25.45
N GLU A 106 13.08 -8.06 -24.34
CA GLU A 106 12.55 -7.84 -23.00
C GLU A 106 12.20 -6.37 -22.77
N THR A 107 11.03 -6.13 -22.17
CA THR A 107 10.63 -4.80 -21.71
C THR A 107 11.32 -4.50 -20.39
N ILE A 108 11.96 -3.36 -20.29
CA ILE A 108 12.66 -2.93 -19.08
C ILE A 108 12.13 -1.60 -18.57
N ALA A 109 12.07 -1.45 -17.24
CA ALA A 109 11.99 -0.15 -16.59
C ALA A 109 13.41 0.34 -16.27
N ILE A 110 13.70 1.60 -16.56
CA ILE A 110 15.01 2.21 -16.28
C ILE A 110 14.82 3.32 -15.27
N VAL A 111 15.56 3.24 -14.16
CA VAL A 111 15.68 4.32 -13.19
C VAL A 111 17.04 4.97 -13.39
N THR A 112 17.05 6.23 -13.80
CA THR A 112 18.28 7.00 -14.04
C THR A 112 18.54 7.95 -12.86
N LEU A 113 19.73 7.85 -12.28
CA LEU A 113 20.22 8.71 -11.22
C LEU A 113 21.37 9.57 -11.75
N ASN A 114 21.32 10.87 -11.50
CA ASN A 114 22.46 11.76 -11.75
C ASN A 114 23.31 11.83 -10.48
N ILE A 115 24.57 11.44 -10.60
CA ILE A 115 25.53 11.36 -9.48
C ILE A 115 26.64 12.39 -9.70
N LYS A 116 26.96 13.13 -8.63
CA LYS A 116 28.05 14.08 -8.62
C LYS A 116 29.07 13.70 -7.55
N ILE A 117 30.33 13.59 -7.93
CA ILE A 117 31.46 13.31 -7.05
C ILE A 117 32.51 14.40 -7.27
N GLY A 118 32.58 15.36 -6.34
CA GLY A 118 33.40 16.56 -6.56
C GLY A 118 32.92 17.34 -7.78
N GLU A 119 33.77 17.45 -8.80
CA GLU A 119 33.42 18.11 -10.07
C GLU A 119 33.00 17.13 -11.18
N VAL A 120 33.07 15.83 -10.91
CA VAL A 120 32.68 14.80 -11.87
C VAL A 120 31.18 14.50 -11.75
N GLU A 121 30.47 14.63 -12.85
CA GLU A 121 29.05 14.27 -12.96
C GLU A 121 28.88 13.11 -13.93
N GLY A 122 27.96 12.21 -13.62
CA GLY A 122 27.67 11.07 -14.48
C GLY A 122 26.34 10.41 -14.11
N LEU A 123 25.91 9.49 -14.95
CA LEU A 123 24.66 8.77 -14.77
C LEU A 123 24.90 7.38 -14.18
N MET A 124 23.96 6.95 -13.36
CA MET A 124 23.79 5.57 -12.94
C MET A 124 22.38 5.13 -13.35
N ASN A 125 22.30 4.04 -14.10
CA ASN A 125 21.05 3.46 -14.55
C ASN A 125 20.80 2.13 -13.88
N ILE A 126 19.58 1.93 -13.37
CA ILE A 126 19.12 0.66 -12.81
C ILE A 126 18.06 0.13 -13.77
N CYS A 127 18.35 -0.99 -14.44
CA CYS A 127 17.49 -1.63 -15.41
C CYS A 127 16.78 -2.80 -14.76
N LEU A 128 15.46 -2.71 -14.66
CA LEU A 128 14.57 -3.68 -14.03
C LEU A 128 13.75 -4.37 -15.14
N PRO A 129 14.01 -5.64 -15.48
CA PRO A 129 13.21 -6.38 -16.45
C PRO A 129 11.78 -6.56 -16.00
N PHE A 130 10.84 -6.54 -16.94
CA PHE A 130 9.43 -6.75 -16.66
C PHE A 130 9.18 -8.12 -16.01
N ASP A 131 9.80 -9.19 -16.53
CA ASP A 131 9.70 -10.55 -15.98
C ASP A 131 10.08 -10.62 -14.48
N THR A 132 11.07 -9.81 -14.07
CA THR A 132 11.50 -9.70 -12.66
C THR A 132 10.47 -8.94 -11.82
N LEU A 133 9.79 -7.94 -12.40
CA LEU A 133 8.81 -7.10 -11.71
C LEU A 133 7.40 -7.69 -11.73
N GLU A 134 7.05 -8.54 -12.68
CA GLU A 134 5.71 -9.09 -12.89
C GLU A 134 5.08 -9.65 -11.59
N PRO A 135 5.78 -10.45 -10.77
CA PRO A 135 5.19 -11.02 -9.55
C PRO A 135 4.79 -9.97 -8.49
N VAL A 136 5.31 -8.75 -8.60
CA VAL A 136 5.14 -7.68 -7.60
C VAL A 136 4.52 -6.40 -8.17
N ILE A 137 4.18 -6.39 -9.45
CA ILE A 137 3.71 -5.19 -10.15
C ILE A 137 2.43 -4.61 -9.54
N ASP A 138 1.53 -5.48 -9.06
CA ASP A 138 0.30 -5.06 -8.39
C ASP A 138 0.58 -4.32 -7.08
N LYS A 139 1.64 -4.70 -6.37
CA LYS A 139 2.07 -4.06 -5.12
C LYS A 139 2.82 -2.75 -5.38
N LEU A 140 3.36 -2.54 -6.57
CA LEU A 140 4.00 -1.28 -6.98
C LEU A 140 3.00 -0.20 -7.39
N ASN A 141 1.70 -0.54 -7.49
CA ASN A 141 0.66 0.43 -7.81
C ASN A 141 0.45 1.40 -6.65
N THR A 142 0.43 2.70 -6.94
CA THR A 142 0.21 3.77 -5.94
C THR A 142 -1.08 3.61 -5.15
N LYS A 143 -2.13 3.00 -5.72
CA LYS A 143 -3.38 2.68 -4.99
C LYS A 143 -3.14 1.70 -3.84
N TYR A 144 -2.27 0.72 -4.04
CA TYR A 144 -1.90 -0.23 -2.99
C TYR A 144 -1.16 0.46 -1.84
N TRP A 145 -0.23 1.37 -2.16
CA TRP A 145 0.52 2.14 -1.15
C TRP A 145 -0.38 3.03 -0.30
N PHE A 146 -1.34 3.71 -0.92
CA PHE A 146 -2.31 4.54 -0.20
C PHE A 146 -3.28 3.72 0.66
N SER A 147 -3.65 2.49 0.25
CA SER A 147 -4.45 1.58 1.08
C SER A 147 -3.65 1.03 2.26
N THR A 148 -2.41 0.62 2.04
CA THR A 148 -1.54 0.07 3.10
C THR A 148 -1.06 1.15 4.09
N MET A 149 -0.87 2.40 3.65
CA MET A 149 -0.66 3.52 4.57
C MET A 149 -1.90 3.80 5.43
N LYS A 150 -3.11 3.67 4.85
CA LYS A 150 -4.35 3.75 5.63
C LYS A 150 -4.46 2.63 6.67
N GLU A 151 -4.11 1.39 6.32
CA GLU A 151 -4.15 0.27 7.26
C GLU A 151 -3.18 0.44 8.44
N LYS A 152 -2.01 1.03 8.25
CA LYS A 152 -1.09 1.34 9.38
C LYS A 152 -1.61 2.43 10.31
N ASP A 153 -2.40 3.37 9.80
CA ASP A 153 -3.09 4.37 10.61
C ASP A 153 -4.44 3.86 11.17
N GLU A 154 -5.05 2.82 10.56
CA GLU A 154 -6.34 2.27 11.00
C GLU A 154 -6.28 1.66 12.40
N HIS A 155 -5.21 1.00 12.80
CA HIS A 155 -5.06 0.51 14.18
C HIS A 155 -5.04 1.63 15.24
N SER A 156 -4.69 2.86 14.86
CA SER A 156 -4.79 4.03 15.73
C SER A 156 -6.19 4.63 15.80
N TYR A 157 -7.05 4.33 14.81
CA TYR A 157 -8.42 4.86 14.73
C TYR A 157 -9.49 3.88 15.23
N GLU A 158 -9.21 2.58 15.36
CA GLU A 158 -10.17 1.59 15.83
C GLU A 158 -10.73 1.97 17.22
N ASP A 159 -9.88 2.29 18.17
CA ASP A 159 -10.28 2.74 19.51
C ASP A 159 -11.09 4.05 19.48
N THR A 160 -10.74 4.95 18.54
CA THR A 160 -11.45 6.22 18.39
C THR A 160 -12.82 6.02 17.74
N ILE A 161 -12.90 5.14 16.74
CA ILE A 161 -14.15 4.78 16.05
C ILE A 161 -15.07 4.03 17.01
N GLU A 162 -14.56 3.04 17.75
CA GLU A 162 -15.33 2.30 18.75
C GLU A 162 -15.89 3.23 19.83
N THR A 163 -15.05 4.17 20.30
CA THR A 163 -15.47 5.19 21.27
C THR A 163 -16.53 6.14 20.68
N ALA A 164 -16.41 6.53 19.43
CA ALA A 164 -17.39 7.38 18.74
C ALA A 164 -18.73 6.65 18.52
N ILE A 165 -18.67 5.37 18.10
CA ILE A 165 -19.86 4.53 17.93
C ILE A 165 -20.57 4.29 19.28
N SER A 166 -19.84 4.01 20.34
CA SER A 166 -20.39 3.75 21.66
C SER A 166 -21.09 5.00 22.28
N ARG A 167 -20.72 6.20 21.84
CA ARG A 167 -21.32 7.47 22.24
C ARG A 167 -22.41 7.96 21.30
N ALA A 168 -22.64 7.28 20.19
CA ALA A 168 -23.66 7.67 19.21
C ALA A 168 -25.07 7.51 19.81
N MET A 169 -25.88 8.56 19.71
CA MET A 169 -27.28 8.57 20.17
C MET A 169 -28.17 8.05 19.06
N ILE A 170 -28.80 6.91 19.28
CA ILE A 170 -29.72 6.31 18.32
C ILE A 170 -31.14 6.37 18.90
N PRO A 171 -32.14 6.89 18.15
CA PRO A 171 -33.50 6.95 18.62
C PRO A 171 -34.11 5.55 18.77
N ILE A 172 -34.71 5.29 19.91
CA ILE A 172 -35.50 4.07 20.18
C ILE A 172 -36.97 4.38 20.07
N LYS A 173 -37.71 3.59 19.29
CA LYS A 173 -39.15 3.75 19.07
C LYS A 173 -39.89 2.47 19.45
N ALA A 174 -40.73 2.55 20.47
CA ALA A 174 -41.64 1.47 20.82
C ALA A 174 -43.00 1.71 20.14
N VAL A 175 -43.47 0.76 19.35
CA VAL A 175 -44.73 0.86 18.61
C VAL A 175 -45.81 0.14 19.38
N LEU A 176 -46.75 0.90 19.95
CA LEU A 176 -47.89 0.37 20.70
C LEU A 176 -48.84 -0.46 19.83
N GLY A 177 -49.00 -0.09 18.58
CA GLY A 177 -49.86 -0.76 17.63
C GLY A 177 -50.18 0.12 16.44
N ASN A 178 -50.93 -0.40 15.50
CA ASN A 178 -51.39 0.30 14.31
C ASN A 178 -52.93 0.37 14.30
N SER A 179 -53.47 1.42 13.70
CA SER A 179 -54.86 1.55 13.42
C SER A 179 -55.07 2.13 12.03
N THR A 180 -56.15 1.76 11.37
CA THR A 180 -56.64 2.37 10.13
C THR A 180 -57.93 3.07 10.37
N ILE A 181 -58.01 4.33 9.99
CA ILE A 181 -59.23 5.14 10.08
C ILE A 181 -59.57 5.75 8.72
N ASN A 182 -60.80 6.08 8.48
CA ASN A 182 -61.21 6.77 7.26
C ASN A 182 -60.76 8.23 7.29
N VAL A 183 -60.57 8.85 6.12
CA VAL A 183 -60.20 10.25 6.00
C VAL A 183 -61.23 11.18 6.65
N SER A 184 -62.52 10.84 6.57
CA SER A 184 -63.59 11.58 7.21
C SER A 184 -63.51 11.55 8.75
N ASP A 185 -63.22 10.38 9.32
CA ASP A 185 -63.07 10.22 10.77
C ASP A 185 -61.79 10.94 11.25
N PHE A 186 -60.71 10.89 10.46
CA PHE A 186 -59.49 11.62 10.76
C PHE A 186 -59.73 13.15 10.82
N ALA A 187 -60.47 13.69 9.83
CA ALA A 187 -60.77 15.13 9.77
C ALA A 187 -61.63 15.64 10.94
N ASN A 188 -62.39 14.75 11.57
CA ASN A 188 -63.30 15.09 12.64
C ASN A 188 -62.78 14.75 14.05
N LEU A 189 -61.55 14.26 14.18
CA LEU A 189 -60.94 13.89 15.46
C LEU A 189 -60.85 15.09 16.42
N GLN A 190 -61.31 14.88 17.66
CA GLN A 190 -61.30 15.88 18.73
C GLN A 190 -60.57 15.36 19.96
N VAL A 191 -60.18 16.28 20.82
CA VAL A 191 -59.54 15.93 22.11
C VAL A 191 -60.54 15.17 22.97
N GLY A 192 -60.19 13.93 23.35
CA GLY A 192 -61.09 13.03 24.12
C GLY A 192 -61.52 11.81 23.30
N ASP A 193 -61.34 11.80 21.98
CA ASP A 193 -61.68 10.64 21.15
C ASP A 193 -60.73 9.47 21.41
N ILE A 194 -61.26 8.26 21.31
CA ILE A 194 -60.51 7.02 21.55
C ILE A 194 -60.21 6.33 20.20
N ILE A 195 -58.95 6.22 19.86
CA ILE A 195 -58.50 5.48 18.70
C ILE A 195 -58.12 4.06 19.13
N LYS A 196 -58.88 3.08 18.64
CA LYS A 196 -58.61 1.67 18.93
C LYS A 196 -57.42 1.18 18.08
N ILE A 197 -56.41 0.63 18.72
CA ILE A 197 -55.27 0.02 18.07
C ILE A 197 -55.45 -1.51 17.95
N ASN A 198 -54.72 -2.15 17.03
CA ASN A 198 -54.86 -3.57 16.69
C ASN A 198 -54.10 -4.53 17.64
N ARG A 199 -53.80 -4.10 18.89
CA ARG A 199 -53.01 -4.88 19.83
C ARG A 199 -53.69 -4.89 21.22
N LYS A 200 -53.53 -6.02 21.93
CA LYS A 200 -54.07 -6.15 23.30
C LYS A 200 -53.08 -5.54 24.30
N VAL A 201 -53.59 -5.20 25.50
CA VAL A 201 -52.81 -4.52 26.55
C VAL A 201 -51.65 -5.35 27.06
N ASP A 202 -51.77 -6.70 27.05
CA ASP A 202 -50.75 -7.62 27.55
C ASP A 202 -49.90 -8.23 26.43
N GLU A 203 -50.01 -7.74 25.19
CA GLU A 203 -49.19 -8.21 24.07
C GLU A 203 -47.88 -7.47 24.00
N GLU A 204 -46.83 -8.20 23.60
CA GLU A 204 -45.50 -7.64 23.40
C GLU A 204 -45.48 -6.61 22.26
N LEU A 205 -44.77 -5.52 22.49
CA LEU A 205 -44.56 -4.43 21.54
C LEU A 205 -43.31 -4.69 20.70
N GLU A 206 -43.29 -4.11 19.52
CA GLU A 206 -42.08 -4.06 18.69
C GLU A 206 -41.30 -2.79 19.01
N VAL A 207 -39.99 -2.99 19.27
CA VAL A 207 -39.07 -1.90 19.56
C VAL A 207 -38.03 -1.79 18.45
N PHE A 208 -37.97 -0.63 17.85
CA PHE A 208 -37.07 -0.26 16.78
C PHE A 208 -35.92 0.57 17.33
N VAL A 209 -34.70 0.26 16.87
CA VAL A 209 -33.51 1.07 17.04
C VAL A 209 -33.22 1.71 15.69
N GLY A 210 -33.40 3.02 15.57
CA GLY A 210 -33.50 3.66 14.27
C GLY A 210 -34.64 3.07 13.43
N ASN A 211 -34.35 2.45 12.33
CA ASN A 211 -35.32 1.79 11.42
C ASN A 211 -35.34 0.26 11.54
N ILE A 212 -34.49 -0.32 12.40
CA ILE A 212 -34.35 -1.77 12.53
C ILE A 212 -35.16 -2.28 13.72
N ARG A 213 -36.01 -3.29 13.51
CA ARG A 213 -36.74 -3.99 14.58
C ARG A 213 -35.75 -4.88 15.36
N LYS A 214 -35.45 -4.48 16.61
CA LYS A 214 -34.38 -5.11 17.38
C LYS A 214 -34.83 -5.85 18.61
N PHE A 215 -35.97 -5.44 19.20
CA PHE A 215 -36.46 -6.03 20.43
C PHE A 215 -37.98 -6.23 20.43
N LYS A 216 -38.46 -7.21 21.24
CA LYS A 216 -39.84 -7.25 21.74
C LYS A 216 -39.83 -6.80 23.18
N ALA A 217 -40.89 -6.14 23.62
CA ALA A 217 -40.98 -5.60 24.96
C ALA A 217 -42.43 -5.51 25.47
N LEU A 218 -42.60 -5.55 26.76
CA LEU A 218 -43.91 -5.28 27.41
C LEU A 218 -43.97 -3.81 27.87
N PRO A 219 -45.09 -3.14 27.63
CA PRO A 219 -45.29 -1.76 28.14
C PRO A 219 -45.44 -1.74 29.65
N GLY A 220 -45.01 -0.66 30.26
CA GLY A 220 -45.13 -0.47 31.71
C GLY A 220 -44.80 0.94 32.15
N TYR A 221 -44.63 1.12 33.45
CA TYR A 221 -44.27 2.38 34.10
C TYR A 221 -43.00 2.16 34.94
N SER A 222 -42.10 3.12 34.92
CA SER A 222 -40.95 3.21 35.82
C SER A 222 -40.67 4.67 36.12
N ASP A 223 -40.53 5.01 37.40
CA ASP A 223 -40.25 6.38 37.88
C ASP A 223 -41.23 7.43 37.32
N ASP A 224 -42.50 7.12 37.36
CA ASP A 224 -43.63 7.95 36.86
C ASP A 224 -43.55 8.26 35.35
N LYS A 225 -42.80 7.46 34.57
CA LYS A 225 -42.68 7.57 33.12
C LYS A 225 -43.11 6.28 32.44
N TYR A 226 -43.62 6.43 31.20
CA TYR A 226 -43.85 5.28 30.35
C TYR A 226 -42.52 4.58 30.06
N ALA A 227 -42.47 3.28 30.25
CA ALA A 227 -41.32 2.45 30.05
C ALA A 227 -41.67 1.18 29.28
N VAL A 228 -40.67 0.51 28.74
CA VAL A 228 -40.82 -0.82 28.13
C VAL A 228 -39.82 -1.78 28.75
N ARG A 229 -40.27 -2.98 29.08
CA ARG A 229 -39.40 -4.06 29.55
C ARG A 229 -39.10 -4.99 28.40
N VAL A 230 -37.85 -5.04 27.96
CA VAL A 230 -37.39 -5.95 26.89
C VAL A 230 -37.64 -7.39 27.33
N THR A 231 -38.30 -8.16 26.48
CA THR A 231 -38.57 -9.60 26.66
C THR A 231 -37.77 -10.46 25.76
N GLU A 232 -37.48 -9.99 24.53
CA GLU A 232 -36.70 -10.77 23.52
C GLU A 232 -35.83 -9.83 22.69
N VAL A 233 -34.61 -10.33 22.33
CA VAL A 233 -33.69 -9.67 21.38
C VAL A 233 -33.84 -10.37 20.04
N ILE A 234 -34.28 -9.66 19.03
CA ILE A 234 -34.35 -10.16 17.65
C ILE A 234 -32.97 -10.10 17.02
N ARG A 235 -32.38 -11.25 16.75
CA ARG A 235 -31.14 -11.35 15.97
C ARG A 235 -31.51 -11.62 14.52
N GLU A 236 -31.17 -10.72 13.62
CA GLU A 236 -31.20 -11.05 12.18
C GLU A 236 -30.09 -12.07 11.96
N GLU A 237 -30.46 -13.26 11.46
CA GLU A 237 -29.48 -14.17 10.87
C GLU A 237 -28.98 -13.47 9.61
N SER A 238 -27.69 -13.11 9.62
CA SER A 238 -27.01 -12.64 8.41
C SER A 238 -26.91 -13.78 7.43
N GLU A 239 -27.66 -13.66 6.33
CA GLU A 239 -27.40 -14.42 5.11
C GLU A 239 -26.08 -14.01 4.45
#